data_5c2c95bd337496b732e28d65ff05befa
#
_entry.id   5c2c95bd337496b732e28d65ff05befa
#
_cell.length_a   1.000
_cell.length_b   1.000
_cell.length_c   1.000
_cell.angle_alpha   90.00
_cell.angle_beta   90.00
_cell.angle_gamma   90.00
#
_symmetry.space_group_name_H-M   'P 1'
#
loop_
_entity.id
_entity.type
_entity.pdbx_description
1 polymer ?
#
loop_
_entity_poly.entity_id
_entity_poly.type
_entity_poly.pdbx_seq_one_letter_code
_entity_poly.pdbx_strand_id
1 'polypeptide(L)'
;MRFEFDAAKSAANKAKHGIDFVEAQTLWLDPDRIELPARPTNEPRFLLVGQITQALWTATVTYRHEETIRLISVRRARENEKAEYVSGR
;
A
#
# COMPACT_ATOMS: atom_id res chain seq x y z
N MET A 1 -14.56 -5.13 3.40
CA MET A 1 -13.36 -4.28 3.36
C MET A 1 -13.68 -3.02 2.56
N ARG A 2 -13.39 -1.87 3.14
CA ARG A 2 -13.63 -0.59 2.50
C ARG A 2 -12.32 0.17 2.36
N PHE A 3 -12.23 0.94 1.29
CA PHE A 3 -11.08 1.82 1.09
C PHE A 3 -11.52 3.27 1.12
N GLU A 4 -10.72 4.11 1.73
CA GLU A 4 -10.92 5.55 1.66
C GLU A 4 -9.60 6.23 1.34
N PHE A 5 -9.67 7.40 0.76
CA PHE A 5 -8.49 8.18 0.41
C PHE A 5 -8.89 9.58 -0.04
N ASP A 6 -7.90 10.46 -0.06
CA ASP A 6 -8.06 11.81 -0.58
C ASP A 6 -7.88 11.77 -2.10
N ALA A 7 -8.88 12.26 -2.83
CA ALA A 7 -8.85 12.19 -4.31
C ALA A 7 -7.67 12.97 -4.89
N ALA A 8 -7.33 14.12 -4.30
CA ALA A 8 -6.21 14.91 -4.80
C ALA A 8 -4.88 14.17 -4.60
N LYS A 9 -4.73 13.47 -3.49
CA LYS A 9 -3.54 12.67 -3.24
C LYS A 9 -3.46 11.48 -4.18
N SER A 10 -4.60 10.88 -4.51
CA SER A 10 -4.64 9.78 -5.48
C SER A 10 -4.14 10.25 -6.84
N ALA A 11 -4.63 11.41 -7.30
CA ALA A 11 -4.21 11.98 -8.58
C ALA A 11 -2.71 12.33 -8.57
N ALA A 12 -2.22 12.91 -7.48
CA ALA A 12 -0.81 13.25 -7.33
C ALA A 12 0.05 11.99 -7.34
N ASN A 13 -0.43 10.93 -6.69
CA ASN A 13 0.27 9.66 -6.66
C ASN A 13 0.39 9.06 -8.07
N LYS A 14 -0.67 9.17 -8.86
CA LYS A 14 -0.66 8.71 -10.25
C LYS A 14 0.39 9.45 -11.06
N ALA A 15 0.45 10.78 -10.90
CA ALA A 15 1.42 11.59 -11.62
C ALA A 15 2.86 11.27 -11.21
N LYS A 16 3.09 11.02 -9.92
CA LYS A 16 4.44 10.82 -9.38
C LYS A 16 4.93 9.38 -9.56
N HIS A 17 4.08 8.41 -9.32
CA HIS A 17 4.50 7.00 -9.25
C HIS A 17 3.85 6.11 -10.31
N GLY A 18 2.92 6.64 -11.09
CA GLY A 18 2.29 5.86 -12.15
C GLY A 18 1.13 4.99 -11.69
N ILE A 19 0.70 5.14 -10.45
CA ILE A 19 -0.40 4.36 -9.89
C ILE A 19 -1.27 5.27 -9.03
N ASP A 20 -2.58 5.16 -9.17
CA ASP A 20 -3.51 5.87 -8.30
C ASP A 20 -4.02 4.94 -7.20
N PHE A 21 -4.85 5.46 -6.32
CA PHE A 21 -5.31 4.70 -5.16
C PHE A 21 -6.44 3.73 -5.48
N VAL A 22 -7.08 3.86 -6.63
CA VAL A 22 -8.04 2.85 -7.10
C VAL A 22 -7.28 1.64 -7.62
N GLU A 23 -6.28 1.89 -8.46
CA GLU A 23 -5.43 0.82 -8.98
C GLU A 23 -4.69 0.08 -7.87
N ALA A 24 -4.25 0.81 -6.85
CA ALA A 24 -3.51 0.22 -5.74
C ALA A 24 -4.34 -0.77 -4.92
N GLN A 25 -5.65 -0.69 -4.99
CA GLN A 25 -6.50 -1.63 -4.26
C GLN A 25 -6.30 -3.07 -4.74
N THR A 26 -5.75 -3.25 -5.92
CA THR A 26 -5.40 -4.58 -6.45
C THR A 26 -4.38 -5.30 -5.56
N LEU A 27 -3.59 -4.57 -4.77
CA LEU A 27 -2.64 -5.18 -3.84
C LEU A 27 -3.33 -6.16 -2.88
N TRP A 28 -4.56 -5.87 -2.50
CA TRP A 28 -5.29 -6.70 -1.55
C TRP A 28 -5.80 -8.01 -2.16
N LEU A 29 -5.64 -8.17 -3.47
CA LEU A 29 -5.96 -9.43 -4.15
C LEU A 29 -4.76 -10.38 -4.19
N ASP A 30 -3.57 -9.90 -3.83
CA ASP A 30 -2.37 -10.73 -3.79
C ASP A 30 -2.40 -11.59 -2.52
N PRO A 31 -2.48 -12.92 -2.65
CA PRO A 31 -2.53 -13.79 -1.47
C PRO A 31 -1.21 -13.84 -0.72
N ASP A 32 -0.12 -13.39 -1.35
CA ASP A 32 1.21 -13.39 -0.73
C ASP A 32 1.56 -12.02 -0.13
N ARG A 33 0.65 -11.07 -0.15
CA ARG A 33 0.92 -9.74 0.39
C ARG A 33 1.34 -9.80 1.85
N ILE A 34 2.23 -8.90 2.24
CA ILE A 34 2.70 -8.83 3.63
C ILE A 34 2.47 -7.43 4.17
N GLU A 35 2.43 -7.35 5.49
CA GLU A 35 2.28 -6.08 6.18
C GLU A 35 3.49 -5.87 7.08
N LEU A 36 4.09 -4.70 6.97
CA LEU A 36 5.24 -4.31 7.76
C LEU A 36 4.89 -3.07 8.58
N PRO A 37 5.54 -2.88 9.75
CA PRO A 37 5.32 -1.64 10.49
C PRO A 37 5.92 -0.46 9.74
N ALA A 38 5.25 0.68 9.81
CA ALA A 38 5.76 1.91 9.24
C ALA A 38 6.32 2.78 10.36
N ARG A 39 7.01 3.86 9.97
CA ARG A 39 7.55 4.81 10.93
C ARG A 39 6.40 5.39 11.78
N PRO A 40 6.57 5.48 13.10
CA PRO A 40 5.52 6.04 13.96
C PRO A 40 5.17 7.47 13.60
N THR A 41 3.89 7.77 13.65
CA THR A 41 3.34 9.12 13.44
C THR A 41 2.22 9.33 14.45
N ASN A 42 1.39 10.36 14.24
CA ASN A 42 0.26 10.62 15.11
C ASN A 42 -0.75 9.46 15.14
N GLU A 43 -0.80 8.70 14.05
CA GLU A 43 -1.67 7.54 13.98
C GLU A 43 -0.84 6.35 13.54
N PRO A 44 -1.24 5.13 13.92
CA PRO A 44 -0.53 3.94 13.48
C PRO A 44 -0.59 3.79 11.96
N ARG A 45 0.56 3.56 11.34
CA ARG A 45 0.66 3.34 9.91
C ARG A 45 1.36 2.03 9.64
N PHE A 46 1.03 1.44 8.50
CA PHE A 46 1.57 0.16 8.07
C PHE A 46 1.95 0.23 6.61
N LEU A 47 2.88 -0.60 6.23
CA LEU A 47 3.29 -0.75 4.83
C LEU A 47 2.72 -2.07 4.34
N LEU A 48 1.93 -2.03 3.28
CA LEU A 48 1.43 -3.23 2.65
C LEU A 48 2.21 -3.45 1.37
N VAL A 49 2.93 -4.57 1.30
CA VAL A 49 3.76 -4.91 0.14
C VAL A 49 3.07 -6.03 -0.61
N GLY A 50 2.87 -5.83 -1.89
CA GLY A 50 2.23 -6.83 -2.72
C GLY A 50 2.57 -6.66 -4.18
N GLN A 51 2.11 -7.61 -4.98
CA GLN A 51 2.39 -7.65 -6.40
C GLN A 51 1.16 -7.22 -7.19
N ILE A 52 1.38 -6.34 -8.16
CA ILE A 52 0.39 -6.00 -9.16
C ILE A 52 1.06 -6.28 -10.50
N THR A 53 0.48 -7.20 -11.26
CA THR A 53 1.04 -7.66 -12.51
C THR A 53 2.43 -8.27 -12.26
N GLN A 54 3.50 -7.62 -12.67
CA GLN A 54 4.85 -8.14 -12.52
C GLN A 54 5.73 -7.27 -11.64
N ALA A 55 5.12 -6.34 -10.90
CA ALA A 55 5.86 -5.39 -10.09
C ALA A 55 5.40 -5.44 -8.64
N LEU A 56 6.34 -5.21 -7.73
CA LEU A 56 6.05 -5.11 -6.31
C LEU A 56 5.87 -3.64 -5.93
N TRP A 57 4.80 -3.38 -5.21
CA TRP A 57 4.42 -2.05 -4.77
C TRP A 57 4.24 -2.02 -3.26
N THR A 58 4.46 -0.86 -2.66
CA THR A 58 4.26 -0.68 -1.23
C THR A 58 3.26 0.44 -1.02
N ALA A 59 2.18 0.13 -0.31
CA ALA A 59 1.17 1.11 0.06
C ALA A 59 1.33 1.46 1.53
N THR A 60 1.33 2.75 1.84
CA THR A 60 1.27 3.20 3.22
C THR A 60 -0.20 3.38 3.57
N VAL A 61 -0.64 2.72 4.63
CA VAL A 61 -2.04 2.73 5.02
C VAL A 61 -2.18 2.97 6.51
N THR A 62 -3.37 3.39 6.91
CA THR A 62 -3.79 3.34 8.30
C THR A 62 -5.15 2.65 8.34
N TYR A 63 -5.43 1.98 9.44
CA TYR A 63 -6.70 1.28 9.61
C TYR A 63 -7.65 2.17 10.38
N ARG A 64 -8.82 2.34 9.82
CA ARG A 64 -9.92 3.02 10.48
C ARG A 64 -10.86 1.97 11.04
N HIS A 65 -11.85 2.38 11.80
CA HIS A 65 -12.86 1.47 12.31
C HIS A 65 -13.64 0.82 11.17
N GLU A 66 -14.35 -0.25 11.47
CA GLU A 66 -15.29 -0.89 10.53
C GLU A 66 -14.62 -1.44 9.28
N GLU A 67 -13.44 -2.04 9.43
CA GLU A 67 -12.73 -2.66 8.31
C GLU A 67 -12.40 -1.69 7.18
N THR A 68 -12.25 -0.42 7.50
CA THR A 68 -11.90 0.60 6.53
C THR A 68 -10.40 0.80 6.50
N ILE A 69 -9.82 0.78 5.30
CA ILE A 69 -8.40 0.99 5.06
C ILE A 69 -8.24 2.34 4.38
N ARG A 70 -7.47 3.24 5.02
CA ARG A 70 -7.19 4.53 4.40
C ARG A 70 -5.84 4.48 3.71
N LEU A 71 -5.86 4.71 2.40
CA LEU A 71 -4.65 4.77 1.58
C LEU A 71 -4.03 6.15 1.69
N ILE A 72 -2.73 6.19 1.95
CA ILE A 72 -1.99 7.43 2.16
C ILE A 72 -1.01 7.68 1.03
N SER A 73 -0.26 6.65 0.62
CA SER A 73 0.67 6.75 -0.50
C SER A 73 0.95 5.36 -1.05
N VAL A 74 1.35 5.30 -2.32
CA VAL A 74 1.72 4.04 -2.97
C VAL A 74 2.92 4.30 -3.86
N ARG A 75 3.93 3.45 -3.76
CA ARG A 75 5.14 3.55 -4.56
C ARG A 75 5.69 2.17 -4.86
N ARG A 76 6.66 2.12 -5.76
CA ARG A 76 7.35 0.86 -6.01
C ARG A 76 8.04 0.41 -4.72
N ALA A 77 8.06 -0.90 -4.50
CA ALA A 77 8.69 -1.45 -3.30
C ALA A 77 10.20 -1.22 -3.32
N ARG A 78 10.77 -0.97 -2.14
CA ARG A 78 12.21 -0.83 -1.96
C ARG A 78 12.85 -2.21 -1.79
N GLU A 79 14.17 -2.28 -1.88
CA GLU A 79 14.88 -3.55 -1.84
C GLU A 79 14.62 -4.35 -0.56
N ASN A 80 14.61 -3.67 0.59
CA ASN A 80 14.32 -4.34 1.85
C ASN A 80 12.88 -4.87 1.91
N GLU A 81 11.95 -4.15 1.29
CA GLU A 81 10.55 -4.57 1.24
C GLU A 81 10.37 -5.79 0.33
N LYS A 82 11.06 -5.78 -0.80
CA LYS A 82 11.05 -6.91 -1.72
C LYS A 82 11.61 -8.16 -1.05
N ALA A 83 12.69 -8.01 -0.29
CA ALA A 83 13.31 -9.11 0.42
C ALA A 83 12.34 -9.73 1.43
N GLU A 84 11.62 -8.87 2.17
CA GLU A 84 10.62 -9.34 3.13
C GLU A 84 9.48 -10.08 2.43
N TYR A 85 9.03 -9.54 1.30
CA TYR A 85 7.95 -10.18 0.54
C TYR A 85 8.37 -11.57 0.06
N VAL A 86 9.58 -11.69 -0.47
CA VAL A 86 10.08 -12.96 -0.98
C VAL A 86 10.27 -13.97 0.15
N SER A 87 10.82 -13.54 1.29
CA SER A 87 11.06 -14.46 2.40
C SER A 87 9.78 -14.88 3.12
N GLY A 88 8.70 -14.11 2.96
CA GLY A 88 7.40 -14.44 3.54
C GLY A 88 6.60 -15.45 2.75
N ARG A 89 7.06 -15.85 1.59
CA ARG A 89 6.32 -16.77 0.69
C ARG A 89 6.52 -18.21 1.03
#